data_14b41cbee5d9bd132103ac5c3f35fcf1
#
_entry.id   14b41cbee5d9bd132103ac5c3f35fcf1
#
_cell.length_a   1.000
_cell.length_b   1.000
_cell.length_c   1.000
_cell.angle_alpha   90.00
_cell.angle_beta   90.00
_cell.angle_gamma   90.00
#
_symmetry.space_group_name_H-M   'P 1'
#
loop_
_entity.id
_entity.type
_entity.pdbx_description
1 polymer ?
#
loop_
_entity_poly.entity_id
_entity_poly.type
_entity_poly.pdbx_seq_one_letter_code
_entity_poly.pdbx_strand_id
1 'polypeptide(L)'
;MAEDKIFDPIRTKLDDESSISDPRVQHLSYVFEETGETLPYALFVPSKYKEGKKTSLVVSLHGLTRTYDWLMGYEGLLDLAEELDFIVVTPLGYTRNGWYGAWSTGLDERSLEKEGLYSEKDVMNVLELVKENYTIDQKNIFLWGHSMGGAGTYHLGMKYPNLWKALALAAPAPPQTRKVADLKIIQDIPILVLQGTNDTLLYPTREWVAQMKKLEMNYIYDEIDGADHSFFVSKNKPNMKKIFDFFVDNRN
;
A
#
# COMPACT_ATOMS: atom_id res chain seq x y z
N MET A 1 25.56 24.83 14.18
CA MET A 1 25.89 24.31 12.85
C MET A 1 24.54 23.92 12.26
N ALA A 2 24.12 24.57 11.17
CA ALA A 2 22.90 24.18 10.49
C ALA A 2 23.14 22.78 9.93
N GLU A 3 22.34 21.80 10.36
CA GLU A 3 22.29 20.50 9.71
C GLU A 3 21.94 20.78 8.22
N ASP A 4 22.82 20.37 7.31
CA ASP A 4 22.52 20.36 5.90
C ASP A 4 21.27 19.48 5.72
N LYS A 5 20.12 20.13 5.48
CA LYS A 5 18.91 19.42 5.13
C LYS A 5 19.23 18.61 3.88
N ILE A 6 19.27 17.30 3.99
CA ILE A 6 19.46 16.43 2.83
C ILE A 6 18.25 16.65 1.93
N PHE A 7 18.47 17.40 0.87
CA PHE A 7 17.45 17.70 -0.12
C PHE A 7 17.20 16.45 -0.98
N ASP A 8 16.07 15.80 -0.80
CA ASP A 8 15.60 14.78 -1.74
C ASP A 8 14.70 15.45 -2.80
N PRO A 9 15.23 15.69 -4.02
CA PRO A 9 14.47 16.34 -5.06
C PRO A 9 13.29 15.50 -5.57
N ILE A 10 13.29 14.19 -5.29
CA ILE A 10 12.22 13.26 -5.66
C ILE A 10 11.04 13.42 -4.69
N ARG A 11 11.31 13.56 -3.40
CA ARG A 11 10.30 13.70 -2.36
C ARG A 11 9.59 15.05 -2.40
N THR A 12 10.32 16.13 -2.71
CA THR A 12 9.80 17.50 -2.68
C THR A 12 9.16 17.95 -3.99
N LYS A 13 9.26 17.17 -5.08
CA LYS A 13 8.57 17.46 -6.34
C LYS A 13 7.12 16.97 -6.27
N LEU A 14 6.20 17.89 -6.06
CA LEU A 14 4.77 17.64 -6.23
C LEU A 14 4.37 17.55 -7.72
N ASP A 15 5.17 18.14 -8.62
CA ASP A 15 4.95 18.20 -10.07
C ASP A 15 5.79 17.15 -10.80
N ASP A 16 5.74 15.90 -10.38
CA ASP A 16 6.41 14.80 -11.09
C ASP A 16 5.66 14.50 -12.41
N GLU A 17 6.38 14.19 -13.48
CA GLU A 17 5.83 13.75 -14.78
C GLU A 17 4.94 12.51 -14.68
N SER A 18 5.03 11.77 -13.56
CA SER A 18 4.17 10.63 -13.24
C SER A 18 2.87 10.99 -12.51
N SER A 19 2.60 12.26 -12.26
CA SER A 19 1.39 12.71 -11.56
C SER A 19 0.12 12.31 -12.31
N ILE A 20 -0.84 11.76 -11.57
CA ILE A 20 -2.12 11.34 -12.13
C ILE A 20 -3.05 12.56 -12.23
N SER A 21 -3.49 12.85 -13.45
CA SER A 21 -4.35 14.00 -13.75
C SER A 21 -5.86 13.71 -13.70
N ASP A 22 -6.30 12.54 -13.21
CA ASP A 22 -7.72 12.23 -13.05
C ASP A 22 -8.34 13.21 -12.06
N PRO A 23 -9.38 13.99 -12.44
CA PRO A 23 -9.94 15.05 -11.58
C PRO A 23 -10.62 14.52 -10.32
N ARG A 24 -10.84 13.22 -10.20
CA ARG A 24 -11.36 12.59 -8.99
C ARG A 24 -10.30 12.40 -7.90
N VAL A 25 -9.02 12.48 -8.27
CA VAL A 25 -7.89 12.32 -7.34
C VAL A 25 -7.56 13.67 -6.71
N GLN A 26 -7.58 13.72 -5.38
CA GLN A 26 -7.13 14.86 -4.62
C GLN A 26 -5.64 14.69 -4.30
N HIS A 27 -4.82 15.65 -4.70
CA HIS A 27 -3.39 15.73 -4.36
C HIS A 27 -3.25 16.61 -3.11
N LEU A 28 -2.93 15.99 -1.99
CA LEU A 28 -2.88 16.62 -0.68
C LEU A 28 -1.47 16.51 -0.09
N SER A 29 -1.20 17.29 0.94
CA SER A 29 0.08 17.24 1.66
C SER A 29 -0.09 17.61 3.12
N TYR A 30 0.88 17.22 3.94
CA TYR A 30 0.94 17.57 5.36
C TYR A 30 2.40 17.78 5.79
N VAL A 31 2.61 18.42 6.92
CA VAL A 31 3.94 18.58 7.50
C VAL A 31 4.29 17.34 8.32
N PHE A 32 5.37 16.67 7.94
CA PHE A 32 5.90 15.53 8.68
C PHE A 32 6.73 16.05 9.86
N GLU A 33 6.22 15.87 11.07
CA GLU A 33 6.74 16.55 12.27
C GLU A 33 8.20 16.22 12.57
N GLU A 34 8.66 15.00 12.25
CA GLU A 34 10.03 14.54 12.57
C GLU A 34 11.13 15.32 11.84
N THR A 35 10.80 15.83 10.66
CA THR A 35 11.78 16.54 9.82
C THR A 35 11.35 17.94 9.43
N GLY A 36 10.07 18.29 9.66
CA GLY A 36 9.48 19.55 9.23
C GLY A 36 9.27 19.65 7.71
N GLU A 37 9.41 18.53 7.00
CA GLU A 37 9.20 18.48 5.54
C GLU A 37 7.71 18.31 5.21
N THR A 38 7.31 18.83 4.05
CA THR A 38 5.97 18.61 3.52
C THR A 38 5.95 17.33 2.69
N LEU A 39 5.12 16.36 3.08
CA LEU A 39 4.96 15.09 2.36
C LEU A 39 3.61 15.05 1.64
N PRO A 40 3.60 14.60 0.37
CA PRO A 40 2.38 14.46 -0.39
C PRO A 40 1.70 13.12 -0.16
N TYR A 41 0.38 13.11 -0.35
CA TYR A 41 -0.41 11.89 -0.49
C TYR A 41 -1.57 12.12 -1.47
N ALA A 42 -2.10 11.05 -2.06
CA ALA A 42 -3.27 11.14 -2.90
C ALA A 42 -4.49 10.51 -2.22
N LEU A 43 -5.65 11.09 -2.46
CA LEU A 43 -6.91 10.67 -1.87
C LEU A 43 -8.00 10.63 -2.94
N PHE A 44 -8.75 9.54 -2.96
CA PHE A 44 -10.00 9.39 -3.69
C PHE A 44 -11.14 9.20 -2.70
N VAL A 45 -12.21 9.98 -2.89
CA VAL A 45 -13.45 9.89 -2.10
C VAL A 45 -14.60 9.62 -3.06
N PRO A 46 -15.36 8.51 -2.89
CA PRO A 46 -16.45 8.19 -3.81
C PRO A 46 -17.55 9.25 -3.75
N SER A 47 -18.22 9.50 -4.88
CA SER A 47 -19.27 10.52 -5.00
C SER A 47 -20.48 10.28 -4.06
N LYS A 48 -20.65 9.03 -3.63
CA LYS A 48 -21.70 8.61 -2.69
C LYS A 48 -21.36 8.87 -1.22
N TYR A 49 -20.12 9.28 -0.92
CA TYR A 49 -19.70 9.57 0.45
C TYR A 49 -20.63 10.65 1.08
N LYS A 50 -20.98 10.43 2.33
CA LYS A 50 -21.73 11.40 3.14
C LYS A 50 -21.09 11.48 4.52
N GLU A 51 -20.88 12.69 4.99
CA GLU A 51 -20.44 12.92 6.36
C GLU A 51 -21.41 12.26 7.35
N GLY A 52 -20.87 11.62 8.39
CA GLY A 52 -21.65 10.86 9.37
C GLY A 52 -22.01 9.42 8.94
N LYS A 53 -21.90 9.08 7.66
CA LYS A 53 -22.03 7.67 7.17
C LYS A 53 -20.68 7.00 7.14
N LYS A 54 -20.51 5.93 7.91
CA LYS A 54 -19.28 5.13 7.92
C LYS A 54 -18.98 4.56 6.54
N THR A 55 -17.77 4.83 6.02
CA THR A 55 -17.29 4.38 4.72
C THR A 55 -16.01 3.56 4.87
N SER A 56 -15.88 2.49 4.11
CA SER A 56 -14.69 1.64 4.11
C SER A 56 -13.48 2.37 3.52
N LEU A 57 -12.28 2.11 4.06
CA LEU A 57 -11.03 2.71 3.62
C LEU A 57 -10.07 1.65 3.08
N VAL A 58 -9.44 1.95 1.95
CA VAL A 58 -8.31 1.19 1.42
C VAL A 58 -7.06 2.06 1.48
N VAL A 59 -6.03 1.60 2.20
CA VAL A 59 -4.69 2.16 2.16
C VAL A 59 -3.90 1.39 1.11
N SER A 60 -3.30 2.11 0.15
CA SER A 60 -2.64 1.51 -1.01
C SER A 60 -1.17 1.94 -1.08
N LEU A 61 -0.25 0.96 -1.22
CA LEU A 61 1.19 1.16 -1.15
C LEU A 61 1.84 0.90 -2.51
N HIS A 62 2.53 1.92 -3.05
CA HIS A 62 3.16 1.86 -4.37
C HIS A 62 4.43 0.99 -4.41
N GLY A 63 4.85 0.63 -5.62
CA GLY A 63 6.10 -0.08 -5.88
C GLY A 63 7.34 0.84 -5.83
N LEU A 64 8.52 0.20 -5.84
CA LEU A 64 9.82 0.89 -5.81
C LEU A 64 9.92 1.98 -6.89
N THR A 65 10.47 3.12 -6.55
CA THR A 65 10.67 4.30 -7.42
C THR A 65 9.40 5.01 -7.89
N ARG A 66 8.22 4.60 -7.43
CA ARG A 66 6.95 5.22 -7.81
C ARG A 66 6.58 6.36 -6.85
N THR A 67 5.64 7.20 -7.28
CA THR A 67 5.14 8.33 -6.51
C THR A 67 3.90 7.96 -5.69
N TYR A 68 3.52 8.84 -4.79
CA TYR A 68 2.36 8.72 -3.91
C TYR A 68 1.04 8.47 -4.66
N ASP A 69 0.89 9.01 -5.88
CA ASP A 69 -0.32 8.93 -6.69
C ASP A 69 -0.33 7.78 -7.72
N TRP A 70 0.82 7.08 -7.88
CA TRP A 70 1.01 6.09 -8.95
C TRP A 70 -0.09 5.04 -9.04
N LEU A 71 -0.53 4.50 -7.88
CA LEU A 71 -1.57 3.48 -7.84
C LEU A 71 -2.94 4.00 -8.28
N MET A 72 -3.22 5.30 -8.12
CA MET A 72 -4.48 5.91 -8.58
C MET A 72 -4.64 5.79 -10.10
N GLY A 73 -3.55 5.64 -10.86
CA GLY A 73 -3.55 5.40 -12.31
C GLY A 73 -3.70 3.93 -12.72
N TYR A 74 -3.87 3.00 -11.78
CA TYR A 74 -4.09 1.60 -12.12
C TYR A 74 -5.48 1.40 -12.72
N GLU A 75 -5.53 0.66 -13.82
CA GLU A 75 -6.77 0.45 -14.58
C GLU A 75 -7.87 -0.17 -13.71
N GLY A 76 -8.95 0.56 -13.58
CA GLY A 76 -10.13 0.15 -12.83
C GLY A 76 -10.08 0.49 -11.33
N LEU A 77 -8.97 0.94 -10.74
CA LEU A 77 -8.90 1.23 -9.30
C LEU A 77 -9.95 2.26 -8.88
N LEU A 78 -9.95 3.44 -9.51
CA LEU A 78 -10.88 4.52 -9.15
C LEU A 78 -12.34 4.16 -9.47
N ASP A 79 -12.58 3.47 -10.60
CA ASP A 79 -13.94 3.07 -10.98
C ASP A 79 -14.53 2.05 -10.01
N LEU A 80 -13.72 1.07 -9.59
CA LEU A 80 -14.15 0.07 -8.60
C LEU A 80 -14.33 0.69 -7.21
N ALA A 81 -13.46 1.62 -6.81
CA ALA A 81 -13.62 2.35 -5.57
C ALA A 81 -14.91 3.19 -5.55
N GLU A 82 -15.26 3.85 -6.68
CA GLU A 82 -16.51 4.57 -6.86
C GLU A 82 -17.73 3.64 -6.80
N GLU A 83 -17.69 2.54 -7.56
CA GLU A 83 -18.79 1.58 -7.65
C GLU A 83 -19.10 0.94 -6.29
N LEU A 84 -18.05 0.54 -5.57
CA LEU A 84 -18.11 -0.27 -4.35
C LEU A 84 -18.05 0.56 -3.05
N ASP A 85 -18.08 1.89 -3.15
CA ASP A 85 -18.13 2.83 -2.02
C ASP A 85 -16.91 2.70 -1.08
N PHE A 86 -15.69 2.78 -1.66
CA PHE A 86 -14.43 2.82 -0.91
C PHE A 86 -13.76 4.19 -1.01
N ILE A 87 -13.32 4.73 0.11
CA ILE A 87 -12.28 5.75 0.11
C ILE A 87 -10.94 5.04 -0.14
N VAL A 88 -10.09 5.62 -0.99
CA VAL A 88 -8.74 5.10 -1.25
C VAL A 88 -7.73 6.18 -0.94
N VAL A 89 -6.68 5.84 -0.18
CA VAL A 89 -5.56 6.73 0.12
C VAL A 89 -4.23 6.09 -0.24
N THR A 90 -3.32 6.89 -0.80
CA THR A 90 -1.98 6.44 -1.21
C THR A 90 -0.93 7.40 -0.64
N PRO A 91 -0.26 7.03 0.47
CA PRO A 91 0.87 7.78 1.01
C PRO A 91 2.12 7.66 0.13
N LEU A 92 3.07 8.60 0.26
CA LEU A 92 4.38 8.51 -0.39
C LEU A 92 5.26 7.41 0.23
N GLY A 93 5.14 7.16 1.53
CA GLY A 93 6.09 6.32 2.27
C GLY A 93 7.40 7.06 2.55
N TYR A 94 7.33 8.35 2.88
CA TYR A 94 8.41 9.30 3.16
C TYR A 94 9.33 9.56 1.95
N THR A 95 9.78 8.49 1.27
CA THR A 95 10.49 8.55 -0.01
C THR A 95 9.91 7.54 -0.98
N ARG A 96 10.28 7.64 -2.26
CA ARG A 96 9.88 6.65 -3.29
C ARG A 96 10.47 5.26 -3.05
N ASN A 97 11.44 5.13 -2.16
CA ASN A 97 12.21 3.92 -1.89
C ASN A 97 12.24 3.53 -0.40
N GLY A 98 11.35 4.08 0.42
CA GLY A 98 11.38 3.93 1.88
C GLY A 98 10.86 2.60 2.43
N TRP A 99 10.28 1.73 1.57
CA TRP A 99 9.88 0.36 1.90
C TRP A 99 8.85 0.21 3.03
N TYR A 100 8.22 1.29 3.50
CA TYR A 100 7.14 1.25 4.50
C TYR A 100 7.54 0.52 5.80
N GLY A 101 8.83 0.55 6.17
CA GLY A 101 9.38 -0.19 7.31
C GLY A 101 9.71 -1.67 7.04
N ALA A 102 9.38 -2.20 5.86
CA ALA A 102 9.70 -3.56 5.48
C ALA A 102 11.20 -3.82 5.30
N TRP A 103 11.96 -2.76 5.07
CA TRP A 103 13.43 -2.75 5.07
C TRP A 103 13.90 -1.67 6.05
N SER A 104 14.97 -1.91 6.78
CA SER A 104 15.46 -0.99 7.82
C SER A 104 16.20 0.22 7.24
N THR A 105 16.79 0.06 6.08
CA THR A 105 17.51 1.10 5.33
C THR A 105 17.09 1.06 3.87
N GLY A 106 17.17 2.18 3.16
CA GLY A 106 17.02 2.21 1.72
C GLY A 106 18.08 1.38 1.00
N LEU A 107 17.94 1.25 -0.31
CA LEU A 107 18.79 0.41 -1.15
C LEU A 107 20.12 1.03 -1.55
N ASP A 108 20.37 2.29 -1.22
CA ASP A 108 21.59 2.99 -1.60
C ASP A 108 22.32 3.61 -0.40
N GLU A 109 23.60 3.96 -0.62
CA GLU A 109 24.47 4.56 0.40
C GLU A 109 24.00 5.94 0.89
N ARG A 110 22.99 6.53 0.22
CA ARG A 110 22.37 7.81 0.56
C ARG A 110 21.10 7.63 1.39
N SER A 111 20.72 6.38 1.69
CA SER A 111 19.56 6.14 2.53
C SER A 111 19.78 6.69 3.93
N LEU A 112 18.79 7.44 4.41
CA LEU A 112 18.80 7.98 5.77
C LEU A 112 18.70 6.82 6.77
N GLU A 113 19.45 6.86 7.86
CA GLU A 113 19.45 5.84 8.93
C GLU A 113 18.04 5.48 9.41
N LYS A 114 17.10 6.45 9.33
CA LYS A 114 15.73 6.30 9.78
C LYS A 114 14.69 6.19 8.64
N GLU A 115 15.14 6.03 7.41
CA GLU A 115 14.23 6.09 6.26
C GLU A 115 13.10 5.06 6.35
N GLY A 116 13.39 3.81 6.68
CA GLY A 116 12.37 2.79 6.86
C GLY A 116 11.37 3.13 7.96
N LEU A 117 11.85 3.70 9.08
CA LEU A 117 10.98 4.15 10.18
C LEU A 117 10.09 5.32 9.77
N TYR A 118 10.64 6.30 9.06
CA TYR A 118 9.88 7.45 8.57
C TYR A 118 8.89 7.04 7.48
N SER A 119 9.27 6.08 6.63
CA SER A 119 8.39 5.54 5.61
C SER A 119 7.15 4.84 6.19
N GLU A 120 7.33 4.05 7.24
CA GLU A 120 6.22 3.47 7.99
C GLU A 120 5.37 4.55 8.67
N LYS A 121 6.02 5.52 9.31
CA LYS A 121 5.33 6.57 10.05
C LYS A 121 4.49 7.47 9.13
N ASP A 122 4.97 7.76 7.91
CA ASP A 122 4.21 8.49 6.91
C ASP A 122 2.88 7.78 6.58
N VAL A 123 2.90 6.45 6.39
CA VAL A 123 1.66 5.68 6.17
C VAL A 123 0.68 5.85 7.33
N MET A 124 1.18 5.75 8.56
CA MET A 124 0.33 5.85 9.75
C MET A 124 -0.22 7.26 9.95
N ASN A 125 0.60 8.30 9.70
CA ASN A 125 0.16 9.68 9.77
C ASN A 125 -0.94 9.97 8.73
N VAL A 126 -0.76 9.54 7.48
CA VAL A 126 -1.77 9.71 6.43
C VAL A 126 -3.06 8.96 6.76
N LEU A 127 -2.97 7.75 7.32
CA LEU A 127 -4.15 7.03 7.80
C LEU A 127 -4.91 7.82 8.86
N GLU A 128 -4.22 8.36 9.87
CA GLU A 128 -4.89 9.15 10.93
C GLU A 128 -5.48 10.45 10.35
N LEU A 129 -4.80 11.15 9.45
CA LEU A 129 -5.35 12.33 8.76
C LEU A 129 -6.66 12.01 8.03
N VAL A 130 -6.75 10.87 7.34
CA VAL A 130 -8.00 10.45 6.69
C VAL A 130 -9.09 10.14 7.71
N LYS A 131 -8.76 9.48 8.81
CA LYS A 131 -9.71 9.17 9.89
C LYS A 131 -10.24 10.42 10.62
N GLU A 132 -9.42 11.47 10.71
CA GLU A 132 -9.82 12.75 11.31
C GLU A 132 -10.76 13.56 10.40
N ASN A 133 -10.56 13.47 9.08
CA ASN A 133 -11.30 14.28 8.11
C ASN A 133 -12.51 13.59 7.50
N TYR A 134 -12.62 12.25 7.63
CA TYR A 134 -13.70 11.46 7.03
C TYR A 134 -14.29 10.46 8.02
N THR A 135 -15.58 10.18 7.88
CA THR A 135 -16.27 9.19 8.72
C THR A 135 -15.92 7.76 8.25
N ILE A 136 -14.77 7.28 8.71
CA ILE A 136 -14.26 5.93 8.35
C ILE A 136 -14.89 4.85 9.23
N ASP A 137 -15.28 3.74 8.62
CA ASP A 137 -15.60 2.53 9.36
C ASP A 137 -14.32 1.86 9.86
N GLN A 138 -14.01 2.05 11.14
CA GLN A 138 -12.80 1.51 11.79
C GLN A 138 -12.68 -0.02 11.73
N LYS A 139 -13.77 -0.73 11.42
CA LYS A 139 -13.80 -2.19 11.26
C LYS A 139 -13.55 -2.64 9.81
N ASN A 140 -13.55 -1.70 8.87
CA ASN A 140 -13.41 -1.94 7.44
C ASN A 140 -12.29 -1.08 6.83
N ILE A 141 -11.09 -1.20 7.42
CA ILE A 141 -9.85 -0.62 6.91
C ILE A 141 -9.03 -1.75 6.28
N PHE A 142 -8.72 -1.61 5.01
CA PHE A 142 -8.02 -2.58 4.19
C PHE A 142 -6.65 -2.05 3.77
N LEU A 143 -5.69 -2.95 3.58
CA LEU A 143 -4.35 -2.60 3.13
C LEU A 143 -3.99 -3.45 1.91
N TRP A 144 -3.47 -2.82 0.87
CA TRP A 144 -2.88 -3.54 -0.24
C TRP A 144 -1.64 -2.84 -0.78
N GLY A 145 -0.81 -3.59 -1.47
CA GLY A 145 0.37 -3.02 -2.08
C GLY A 145 0.92 -3.85 -3.22
N HIS A 146 1.62 -3.17 -4.12
CA HIS A 146 2.29 -3.77 -5.27
C HIS A 146 3.80 -3.76 -5.05
N SER A 147 4.47 -4.90 -5.29
CA SER A 147 5.95 -5.00 -5.26
C SER A 147 6.54 -4.59 -3.90
N MET A 148 7.30 -3.50 -3.82
CA MET A 148 7.75 -2.88 -2.56
C MET A 148 6.56 -2.62 -1.61
N GLY A 149 5.43 -2.14 -2.15
CA GLY A 149 4.20 -1.95 -1.37
C GLY A 149 3.63 -3.26 -0.82
N GLY A 150 3.83 -4.38 -1.53
CA GLY A 150 3.50 -5.71 -1.02
C GLY A 150 4.35 -6.10 0.18
N ALA A 151 5.66 -5.79 0.18
CA ALA A 151 6.52 -5.94 1.35
C ALA A 151 6.02 -5.08 2.52
N GLY A 152 5.64 -3.82 2.24
CA GLY A 152 5.02 -2.92 3.22
C GLY A 152 3.72 -3.49 3.78
N THR A 153 2.89 -4.12 2.95
CA THR A 153 1.64 -4.76 3.37
C THR A 153 1.89 -5.91 4.34
N TYR A 154 2.88 -6.76 4.08
CA TYR A 154 3.29 -7.79 5.05
C TYR A 154 3.78 -7.16 6.36
N HIS A 155 4.69 -6.17 6.27
CA HIS A 155 5.28 -5.54 7.45
C HIS A 155 4.23 -4.86 8.32
N LEU A 156 3.42 -3.97 7.74
CA LEU A 156 2.38 -3.22 8.46
C LEU A 156 1.25 -4.13 8.95
N GLY A 157 0.90 -5.15 8.18
CA GLY A 157 -0.04 -6.18 8.62
C GLY A 157 0.41 -6.83 9.92
N MET A 158 1.67 -7.30 9.97
CA MET A 158 2.22 -7.95 11.15
C MET A 158 2.51 -6.99 12.32
N LYS A 159 2.82 -5.74 12.04
CA LYS A 159 3.11 -4.74 13.08
C LYS A 159 1.84 -4.18 13.73
N TYR A 160 0.78 -4.05 12.96
CA TYR A 160 -0.50 -3.49 13.39
C TYR A 160 -1.68 -4.45 13.09
N PRO A 161 -1.66 -5.70 13.59
CA PRO A 161 -2.60 -6.74 13.16
C PRO A 161 -4.07 -6.43 13.48
N ASN A 162 -4.33 -5.60 14.48
CA ASN A 162 -5.69 -5.21 14.88
C ASN A 162 -6.28 -4.06 14.05
N LEU A 163 -5.49 -3.49 13.15
CA LEU A 163 -5.90 -2.34 12.34
C LEU A 163 -6.56 -2.77 11.02
N TRP A 164 -6.10 -3.86 10.44
CA TRP A 164 -6.45 -4.25 9.09
C TRP A 164 -7.50 -5.34 9.05
N LYS A 165 -8.55 -5.11 8.29
CA LYS A 165 -9.64 -6.09 8.10
C LYS A 165 -9.22 -7.23 7.17
N ALA A 166 -8.50 -6.92 6.10
CA ALA A 166 -7.90 -7.88 5.18
C ALA A 166 -6.71 -7.24 4.45
N LEU A 167 -5.82 -8.08 3.92
CA LEU A 167 -4.60 -7.69 3.22
C LEU A 167 -4.63 -8.20 1.79
N ALA A 168 -4.25 -7.38 0.80
CA ALA A 168 -4.06 -7.83 -0.57
C ALA A 168 -2.66 -7.47 -1.07
N LEU A 169 -2.02 -8.39 -1.76
CA LEU A 169 -0.65 -8.27 -2.23
C LEU A 169 -0.58 -8.61 -3.71
N ALA A 170 0.00 -7.72 -4.50
CA ALA A 170 0.27 -7.94 -5.92
C ALA A 170 1.78 -7.99 -6.15
N ALA A 171 2.29 -9.12 -6.68
CA ALA A 171 3.72 -9.35 -6.91
C ALA A 171 4.60 -8.91 -5.72
N PRO A 172 4.33 -9.36 -4.49
CA PRO A 172 4.95 -8.81 -3.29
C PRO A 172 6.44 -9.12 -3.23
N ALA A 173 7.25 -8.09 -2.97
CA ALA A 173 8.63 -8.33 -2.57
C ALA A 173 8.66 -8.87 -1.12
N PRO A 174 9.62 -9.76 -0.78
CA PRO A 174 9.76 -10.24 0.59
C PRO A 174 10.28 -9.12 1.51
N PRO A 175 9.64 -8.88 2.66
CA PRO A 175 10.15 -7.92 3.63
C PRO A 175 11.43 -8.45 4.30
N GLN A 176 12.45 -7.60 4.48
CA GLN A 176 13.68 -7.99 5.19
C GLN A 176 13.54 -7.94 6.71
N THR A 177 12.64 -7.10 7.22
CA THR A 177 12.38 -6.95 8.66
C THR A 177 11.44 -8.02 9.22
N ARG A 178 10.96 -8.94 8.36
CA ARG A 178 10.04 -10.03 8.73
C ARG A 178 10.51 -11.35 8.14
N LYS A 179 10.19 -12.44 8.84
CA LYS A 179 10.43 -13.80 8.39
C LYS A 179 9.10 -14.46 8.03
N VAL A 180 9.13 -15.48 7.19
CA VAL A 180 7.91 -16.26 6.84
C VAL A 180 7.20 -16.82 8.07
N ALA A 181 7.94 -17.15 9.14
CA ALA A 181 7.37 -17.61 10.41
C ALA A 181 6.52 -16.56 11.14
N ASP A 182 6.77 -15.27 10.88
CA ASP A 182 6.04 -14.16 11.51
C ASP A 182 4.60 -14.03 10.95
N LEU A 183 4.26 -14.73 9.85
CA LEU A 183 2.89 -14.85 9.35
C LEU A 183 1.91 -15.32 10.41
N LYS A 184 2.39 -16.06 11.43
CA LYS A 184 1.58 -16.47 12.58
C LYS A 184 0.94 -15.27 13.31
N ILE A 185 1.55 -14.07 13.26
CA ILE A 185 1.03 -12.85 13.90
C ILE A 185 -0.30 -12.41 13.26
N ILE A 186 -0.46 -12.68 11.96
CA ILE A 186 -1.63 -12.31 11.15
C ILE A 186 -2.43 -13.53 10.68
N GLN A 187 -2.35 -14.63 11.40
CA GLN A 187 -2.96 -15.91 11.00
C GLN A 187 -4.47 -15.80 10.76
N ASP A 188 -5.15 -14.94 11.51
CA ASP A 188 -6.60 -14.77 11.43
C ASP A 188 -7.04 -13.65 10.46
N ILE A 189 -6.08 -12.93 9.83
CA ILE A 189 -6.39 -11.89 8.87
C ILE A 189 -6.51 -12.52 7.47
N PRO A 190 -7.62 -12.32 6.74
CA PRO A 190 -7.75 -12.78 5.36
C PRO A 190 -6.69 -12.14 4.45
N ILE A 191 -6.06 -12.94 3.58
CA ILE A 191 -4.99 -12.49 2.69
C ILE A 191 -5.29 -12.91 1.24
N LEU A 192 -5.20 -11.96 0.30
CA LEU A 192 -5.15 -12.22 -1.14
C LEU A 192 -3.72 -12.00 -1.65
N VAL A 193 -3.18 -12.95 -2.40
CA VAL A 193 -1.91 -12.80 -3.11
C VAL A 193 -2.13 -13.04 -4.60
N LEU A 194 -1.80 -12.05 -5.42
CA LEU A 194 -1.77 -12.15 -6.88
C LEU A 194 -0.32 -12.14 -7.36
N GLN A 195 0.06 -13.08 -8.23
CA GLN A 195 1.43 -13.21 -8.70
C GLN A 195 1.49 -13.60 -10.17
N GLY A 196 2.30 -12.89 -10.97
CA GLY A 196 2.59 -13.25 -12.34
C GLY A 196 3.62 -14.38 -12.42
N THR A 197 3.42 -15.38 -13.32
CA THR A 197 4.36 -16.49 -13.45
C THR A 197 5.67 -16.13 -14.16
N ASN A 198 5.70 -15.02 -14.91
CA ASN A 198 6.92 -14.46 -15.54
C ASN A 198 7.61 -13.38 -14.69
N ASP A 199 7.30 -13.33 -13.40
CA ASP A 199 7.91 -12.39 -12.46
C ASP A 199 9.06 -13.05 -11.68
N THR A 200 10.13 -12.30 -11.46
CA THR A 200 11.30 -12.77 -10.65
C THR A 200 10.93 -12.98 -9.18
N LEU A 201 9.85 -12.36 -8.70
CA LEU A 201 9.34 -12.53 -7.33
C LEU A 201 8.44 -13.77 -7.14
N LEU A 202 8.22 -14.57 -8.19
CA LEU A 202 7.40 -15.78 -8.12
C LEU A 202 7.88 -16.76 -7.03
N TYR A 203 9.19 -17.08 -7.02
CA TYR A 203 9.72 -18.05 -6.06
C TYR A 203 9.64 -17.56 -4.60
N PRO A 204 10.08 -16.33 -4.28
CA PRO A 204 9.86 -15.79 -2.93
C PRO A 204 8.38 -15.77 -2.52
N THR A 205 7.49 -15.40 -3.44
CA THR A 205 6.03 -15.41 -3.15
C THR A 205 5.52 -16.80 -2.82
N ARG A 206 5.93 -17.82 -3.57
CA ARG A 206 5.56 -19.22 -3.28
C ARG A 206 6.05 -19.70 -1.91
N GLU A 207 7.22 -19.26 -1.45
CA GLU A 207 7.72 -19.57 -0.10
C GLU A 207 6.78 -19.02 0.99
N TRP A 208 6.34 -17.75 0.86
CA TRP A 208 5.40 -17.13 1.77
C TRP A 208 4.04 -17.83 1.75
N VAL A 209 3.53 -18.15 0.57
CA VAL A 209 2.26 -18.89 0.40
C VAL A 209 2.34 -20.31 0.97
N ALA A 210 3.47 -20.99 0.80
CA ALA A 210 3.67 -22.31 1.42
C ALA A 210 3.59 -22.26 2.97
N GLN A 211 4.08 -21.18 3.57
CA GLN A 211 3.95 -20.95 5.01
C GLN A 211 2.49 -20.62 5.41
N MET A 212 1.76 -19.83 4.61
CA MET A 212 0.32 -19.59 4.84
C MET A 212 -0.45 -20.90 4.85
N LYS A 213 -0.18 -21.78 3.88
CA LYS A 213 -0.77 -23.13 3.83
C LYS A 213 -0.44 -23.95 5.06
N LYS A 214 0.81 -23.95 5.52
CA LYS A 214 1.26 -24.67 6.70
C LYS A 214 0.59 -24.17 7.99
N LEU A 215 0.28 -22.88 8.05
CA LEU A 215 -0.40 -22.24 9.18
C LEU A 215 -1.93 -22.32 9.07
N GLU A 216 -2.45 -22.96 8.02
CA GLU A 216 -3.91 -23.07 7.76
C GLU A 216 -4.62 -21.70 7.75
N MET A 217 -3.95 -20.68 7.20
CA MET A 217 -4.46 -19.31 7.13
C MET A 217 -5.65 -19.21 6.17
N ASN A 218 -6.50 -18.22 6.39
CA ASN A 218 -7.50 -17.81 5.41
C ASN A 218 -6.84 -16.98 4.30
N TYR A 219 -6.47 -17.61 3.18
CA TYR A 219 -5.83 -16.93 2.07
C TYR A 219 -6.34 -17.41 0.71
N ILE A 220 -6.24 -16.51 -0.27
CA ILE A 220 -6.41 -16.80 -1.69
C ILE A 220 -5.07 -16.53 -2.37
N TYR A 221 -4.58 -17.48 -3.14
CA TYR A 221 -3.39 -17.33 -3.97
C TYR A 221 -3.75 -17.58 -5.43
N ASP A 222 -3.50 -16.61 -6.29
CA ASP A 222 -3.77 -16.69 -7.72
C ASP A 222 -2.48 -16.39 -8.51
N GLU A 223 -1.98 -17.42 -9.20
CA GLU A 223 -0.86 -17.30 -10.16
C GLU A 223 -1.45 -17.04 -11.54
N ILE A 224 -1.09 -15.88 -12.11
CA ILE A 224 -1.56 -15.46 -13.43
C ILE A 224 -0.52 -15.88 -14.45
N ASP A 225 -0.88 -16.87 -15.27
CA ASP A 225 0.04 -17.49 -16.24
C ASP A 225 0.53 -16.49 -17.28
N GLY A 226 1.85 -16.53 -17.56
CA GLY A 226 2.52 -15.63 -18.50
C GLY A 226 2.59 -14.17 -18.07
N ALA A 227 2.01 -13.78 -16.94
CA ALA A 227 1.97 -12.39 -16.50
C ALA A 227 3.33 -11.91 -15.95
N ASP A 228 3.62 -10.64 -16.22
CA ASP A 228 4.83 -9.96 -15.77
C ASP A 228 4.72 -9.40 -14.35
N HIS A 229 5.72 -8.61 -13.92
CA HIS A 229 5.73 -7.97 -12.61
C HIS A 229 4.71 -6.84 -12.43
N SER A 230 4.36 -6.10 -13.49
CA SER A 230 3.68 -4.80 -13.35
C SER A 230 2.34 -4.72 -14.07
N PHE A 231 2.30 -5.09 -15.35
CA PHE A 231 1.12 -4.86 -16.18
C PHE A 231 -0.07 -5.75 -15.82
N PHE A 232 0.21 -6.91 -15.21
CA PHE A 232 -0.86 -7.83 -14.81
C PHE A 232 -1.85 -7.24 -13.80
N VAL A 233 -1.46 -6.21 -13.05
CA VAL A 233 -2.32 -5.51 -12.09
C VAL A 233 -2.52 -4.04 -12.46
N SER A 234 -1.49 -3.37 -13.02
CA SER A 234 -1.59 -1.95 -13.33
C SER A 234 -2.38 -1.64 -14.61
N LYS A 235 -2.44 -2.58 -15.55
CA LYS A 235 -3.15 -2.48 -16.84
C LYS A 235 -4.17 -3.60 -17.03
N ASN A 236 -4.72 -4.10 -15.94
CA ASN A 236 -5.65 -5.24 -15.97
C ASN A 236 -6.78 -5.05 -14.95
N LYS A 237 -7.87 -4.41 -15.39
CA LYS A 237 -9.06 -4.19 -14.58
C LYS A 237 -9.64 -5.49 -13.96
N PRO A 238 -9.69 -6.65 -14.65
CA PRO A 238 -10.11 -7.91 -14.03
C PRO A 238 -9.30 -8.31 -12.81
N ASN A 239 -7.97 -8.14 -12.82
CA ASN A 239 -7.14 -8.46 -11.65
C ASN A 239 -7.28 -7.40 -10.54
N MET A 240 -7.44 -6.12 -10.89
CA MET A 240 -7.82 -5.09 -9.91
C MET A 240 -9.17 -5.40 -9.26
N LYS A 241 -10.14 -5.89 -10.06
CA LYS A 241 -11.44 -6.32 -9.54
C LYS A 241 -11.34 -7.45 -8.51
N LYS A 242 -10.43 -8.42 -8.68
CA LYS A 242 -10.21 -9.47 -7.67
C LYS A 242 -9.83 -8.90 -6.31
N ILE A 243 -9.01 -7.81 -6.29
CA ILE A 243 -8.62 -7.13 -5.04
C ILE A 243 -9.85 -6.49 -4.38
N PHE A 244 -10.65 -5.76 -5.14
CA PHE A 244 -11.83 -5.10 -4.58
C PHE A 244 -12.95 -6.09 -4.19
N ASP A 245 -13.19 -7.14 -5.00
CA ASP A 245 -14.14 -8.21 -4.66
C ASP A 245 -13.72 -8.88 -3.32
N PHE A 246 -12.43 -9.19 -3.18
CA PHE A 246 -11.90 -9.75 -1.94
C PHE A 246 -12.13 -8.83 -0.73
N PHE A 247 -12.01 -7.52 -0.88
CA PHE A 247 -12.33 -6.59 0.19
C PHE A 247 -13.83 -6.54 0.50
N VAL A 248 -14.68 -6.57 -0.52
CA VAL A 248 -16.15 -6.64 -0.35
C VAL A 248 -16.56 -7.90 0.39
N ASP A 249 -16.00 -9.07 0.03
CA ASP A 249 -16.30 -10.37 0.66
C ASP A 249 -15.87 -10.42 2.13
N ASN A 250 -14.88 -9.59 2.52
CA ASN A 250 -14.41 -9.47 3.89
C ASN A 250 -14.94 -8.22 4.64
N ARG A 251 -15.82 -7.42 4.03
CA ARG A 251 -16.47 -6.28 4.67
C ARG A 251 -17.50 -6.76 5.71
N ASN A 252 -17.58 -6.10 6.88
CA ASN A 252 -18.60 -6.38 7.90
C ASN A 252 -19.94 -5.75 7.53
#